data_c5557c7b5d8dd18984c038aa55c96d7a
#
_entry.id   c5557c7b5d8dd18984c038aa55c96d7a
#
_cell.length_a   1.000
_cell.length_b   1.000
_cell.length_c   1.000
_cell.angle_alpha   90.00
_cell.angle_beta   90.00
_cell.angle_gamma   90.00
#
_symmetry.space_group_name_H-M   'P 1'
#
loop_
_entity.id
_entity.type
_entity.pdbx_description
1 polymer ?
#
loop_
_entity_poly.entity_id
_entity_poly.type
_entity_poly.pdbx_seq_one_letter_code
_entity_poly.pdbx_strand_id
1 'polypeptide(L)'
;MKRTILSLITICCTSLALQAQMPQSYTLKSCLEYGLQNNYSLRITRNEEQVSKNNATLGNAGYLPTLDLSASYKGTVDNTDSKVRATGEHLKENGVFDQAMNVGLNLNWTIFDGFNITANYQRLKELERQGETNTRIAVEDLIANIAAEYYNYLQHKIRLNNFRYAVSLSKERL
;
A
#
# COMPACT_ATOMS: atom_id res chain seq x y z
N MET A 1 1.55 11.04 52.17
CA MET A 1 0.84 9.91 51.60
C MET A 1 0.62 9.98 50.08
N LYS A 2 0.15 11.06 49.46
CA LYS A 2 -0.05 11.14 47.98
C LYS A 2 1.26 11.04 47.17
N ARG A 3 2.37 11.60 47.66
CA ARG A 3 3.69 11.54 46.97
C ARG A 3 4.34 10.16 47.05
N THR A 4 4.14 9.39 48.06
CA THR A 4 4.66 8.03 48.26
C THR A 4 3.89 7.01 47.38
N ILE A 5 2.59 7.22 47.17
CA ILE A 5 1.77 6.37 46.28
C ILE A 5 2.15 6.60 44.80
N LEU A 6 2.44 7.84 44.44
CA LEU A 6 2.85 8.18 43.06
C LEU A 6 4.21 7.56 42.72
N SER A 7 5.18 7.54 43.65
CA SER A 7 6.49 6.90 43.41
C SER A 7 6.41 5.38 43.36
N LEU A 8 5.50 4.74 44.10
CA LEU A 8 5.28 3.30 44.05
C LEU A 8 4.66 2.87 42.70
N ILE A 9 3.73 3.67 42.13
CA ILE A 9 3.12 3.41 40.81
C ILE A 9 4.16 3.53 39.71
N THR A 10 5.08 4.49 39.79
CA THR A 10 6.13 4.66 38.76
C THR A 10 7.12 3.50 38.78
N ILE A 11 7.49 2.97 39.95
CA ILE A 11 8.38 1.80 40.07
C ILE A 11 7.69 0.51 39.59
N CYS A 12 6.38 0.37 39.77
CA CYS A 12 5.63 -0.80 39.30
C CYS A 12 5.47 -0.79 37.75
N CYS A 13 5.33 0.39 37.10
CA CYS A 13 5.26 0.51 35.65
C CYS A 13 6.61 0.24 34.96
N THR A 14 7.75 0.52 35.61
CA THR A 14 9.07 0.25 35.02
C THR A 14 9.45 -1.23 35.07
N SER A 15 8.91 -2.02 35.99
CA SER A 15 9.18 -3.46 36.08
C SER A 15 8.41 -4.30 35.04
N LEU A 16 7.31 -3.79 34.45
CA LEU A 16 6.57 -4.47 33.41
C LEU A 16 7.18 -4.32 32.00
N ALA A 17 8.11 -3.40 31.79
CA ALA A 17 8.73 -3.16 30.48
C ALA A 17 9.91 -4.10 30.15
N LEU A 18 10.37 -4.95 31.09
CA LEU A 18 11.59 -5.77 30.92
C LEU A 18 11.33 -7.23 30.53
N GLN A 19 10.11 -7.62 30.15
CA GLN A 19 9.82 -9.02 29.80
C GLN A 19 9.69 -9.28 28.29
N ALA A 20 10.31 -8.49 27.43
CA ALA A 20 10.53 -8.88 26.03
C ALA A 20 11.78 -9.79 25.96
N GLN A 21 11.77 -10.95 26.64
CA GLN A 21 12.78 -11.96 26.45
C GLN A 21 12.55 -12.65 25.11
N MET A 22 13.40 -12.31 24.14
CA MET A 22 13.50 -13.09 22.90
C MET A 22 13.86 -14.55 23.24
N PRO A 23 13.23 -15.54 22.62
CA PRO A 23 13.58 -16.93 22.87
C PRO A 23 15.06 -17.15 22.55
N GLN A 24 15.81 -17.72 23.49
CA GLN A 24 17.26 -17.93 23.38
C GLN A 24 17.67 -18.91 22.28
N SER A 25 16.73 -19.60 21.66
CA SER A 25 16.98 -20.51 20.53
C SER A 25 15.90 -20.39 19.47
N TYR A 26 16.27 -19.98 18.27
CA TYR A 26 15.39 -19.98 17.11
C TYR A 26 15.42 -21.35 16.46
N THR A 27 14.27 -22.01 16.38
CA THR A 27 14.09 -23.21 15.54
C THR A 27 13.73 -22.78 14.11
N LEU A 28 13.96 -23.66 13.14
CA LEU A 28 13.53 -23.41 11.76
C LEU A 28 12.06 -23.00 11.70
N LYS A 29 11.20 -23.71 12.44
CA LYS A 29 9.77 -23.44 12.51
C LYS A 29 9.49 -22.00 13.00
N SER A 30 10.10 -21.58 14.10
CA SER A 30 9.91 -20.23 14.63
C SER A 30 10.44 -19.15 13.68
N CYS A 31 11.53 -19.39 12.96
CA CYS A 31 12.04 -18.48 11.93
C CYS A 31 11.06 -18.35 10.76
N LEU A 32 10.48 -19.46 10.30
CA LEU A 32 9.48 -19.47 9.23
C LEU A 32 8.21 -18.72 9.65
N GLU A 33 7.66 -19.01 10.84
CA GLU A 33 6.48 -18.33 11.35
C GLU A 33 6.70 -16.83 11.48
N TYR A 34 7.82 -16.41 12.05
CA TYR A 34 8.17 -15.01 12.18
C TYR A 34 8.37 -14.33 10.82
N GLY A 35 9.06 -14.98 9.89
CA GLY A 35 9.31 -14.46 8.54
C GLY A 35 8.00 -14.28 7.77
N LEU A 36 7.10 -15.27 7.78
CA LEU A 36 5.81 -15.21 7.09
C LEU A 36 4.88 -14.12 7.65
N GLN A 37 5.00 -13.80 8.94
CA GLN A 37 4.18 -12.77 9.58
C GLN A 37 4.75 -11.36 9.38
N ASN A 38 6.08 -11.21 9.39
CA ASN A 38 6.73 -9.91 9.49
C ASN A 38 7.47 -9.47 8.22
N ASN A 39 7.51 -10.31 7.17
CA ASN A 39 8.20 -9.94 5.93
C ASN A 39 7.44 -8.85 5.18
N TYR A 40 8.09 -7.70 4.96
CA TYR A 40 7.48 -6.56 4.28
C TYR A 40 7.23 -6.81 2.79
N SER A 41 8.13 -7.53 2.09
CA SER A 41 7.91 -7.89 0.68
C SER A 41 6.67 -8.75 0.51
N LEU A 42 6.48 -9.76 1.36
CA LEU A 42 5.28 -10.59 1.34
C LEU A 42 4.02 -9.78 1.63
N ARG A 43 4.09 -8.80 2.54
CA ARG A 43 2.96 -7.89 2.81
C ARG A 43 2.62 -7.02 1.60
N ILE A 44 3.63 -6.55 0.86
CA ILE A 44 3.42 -5.79 -0.39
C ILE A 44 2.70 -6.67 -1.40
N THR A 45 3.20 -7.89 -1.67
CA THR A 45 2.57 -8.81 -2.62
C THR A 45 1.12 -9.16 -2.25
N ARG A 46 0.83 -9.38 -0.97
CA ARG A 46 -0.55 -9.58 -0.48
C ARG A 46 -1.45 -8.35 -0.70
N ASN A 47 -0.91 -7.16 -0.54
CA ASN A 47 -1.65 -5.93 -0.84
C ASN A 47 -1.92 -5.79 -2.35
N GLU A 48 -0.97 -6.15 -3.21
CA GLU A 48 -1.14 -6.16 -4.67
C GLU A 48 -2.19 -7.18 -5.12
N GLU A 49 -2.21 -8.37 -4.50
CA GLU A 49 -3.30 -9.34 -4.67
C GLU A 49 -4.65 -8.74 -4.29
N GLN A 50 -4.73 -8.07 -3.13
CA GLN A 50 -5.96 -7.43 -2.68
C GLN A 50 -6.40 -6.29 -3.62
N VAL A 51 -5.47 -5.52 -4.19
CA VAL A 51 -5.75 -4.52 -5.22
C VAL A 51 -6.33 -5.18 -6.47
N SER A 52 -5.73 -6.27 -6.96
CA SER A 52 -6.23 -7.02 -8.12
C SER A 52 -7.64 -7.56 -7.87
N LYS A 53 -7.91 -8.10 -6.68
CA LYS A 53 -9.22 -8.57 -6.25
C LYS A 53 -10.25 -7.45 -6.18
N ASN A 54 -9.90 -6.30 -5.60
CA ASN A 54 -10.77 -5.14 -5.52
C ASN A 54 -11.08 -4.53 -6.89
N ASN A 55 -10.18 -4.70 -7.87
CA ASN A 55 -10.38 -4.25 -9.24
C ASN A 55 -11.26 -5.19 -10.07
N ALA A 56 -11.38 -6.46 -9.69
CA ALA A 56 -12.16 -7.47 -10.42
C ALA A 56 -13.68 -7.36 -10.14
N THR A 57 -14.24 -6.16 -10.34
CA THR A 57 -15.66 -5.85 -10.12
C THR A 57 -16.40 -5.55 -11.42
N LEU A 58 -17.70 -5.69 -11.40
CA LEU A 58 -18.57 -5.33 -12.53
C LEU A 58 -18.50 -3.84 -12.86
N GLY A 59 -18.32 -2.98 -11.85
CA GLY A 59 -18.15 -1.54 -12.04
C GLY A 59 -16.89 -1.23 -12.83
N ASN A 60 -15.74 -1.75 -12.42
CA ASN A 60 -14.46 -1.55 -13.09
C ASN A 60 -14.39 -2.22 -14.47
N ALA A 61 -15.19 -3.25 -14.69
CA ALA A 61 -15.34 -3.86 -16.01
C ALA A 61 -16.11 -2.98 -17.01
N GLY A 62 -16.96 -2.06 -16.51
CA GLY A 62 -17.77 -1.16 -17.34
C GLY A 62 -19.24 -1.56 -17.46
N TYR A 63 -19.73 -2.54 -16.65
CA TYR A 63 -21.14 -2.92 -16.68
C TYR A 63 -22.07 -1.89 -16.05
N LEU A 64 -21.53 -1.11 -15.10
CA LEU A 64 -22.33 -0.14 -14.35
C LEU A 64 -22.20 1.25 -14.98
N PRO A 65 -23.25 2.08 -14.87
CA PRO A 65 -23.15 3.48 -15.28
C PRO A 65 -22.19 4.24 -14.36
N THR A 66 -21.51 5.24 -14.93
CA THR A 66 -20.80 6.25 -14.17
C THR A 66 -21.65 7.47 -13.97
N LEU A 67 -21.66 8.01 -12.76
CA LEU A 67 -22.35 9.23 -12.39
C LEU A 67 -21.31 10.28 -11.97
N ASP A 68 -21.18 11.32 -12.78
CA ASP A 68 -20.22 12.39 -12.57
C ASP A 68 -20.93 13.68 -12.15
N LEU A 69 -20.54 14.24 -11.01
CA LEU A 69 -20.97 15.57 -10.56
C LEU A 69 -19.92 16.57 -10.99
N SER A 70 -20.33 17.53 -11.82
CA SER A 70 -19.49 18.66 -12.23
C SER A 70 -20.01 19.95 -11.64
N ALA A 71 -19.12 20.75 -11.08
CA ALA A 71 -19.43 22.11 -10.64
C ALA A 71 -18.35 23.06 -11.16
N SER A 72 -18.75 24.12 -11.85
CA SER A 72 -17.82 25.15 -12.31
C SER A 72 -18.33 26.52 -11.92
N TYR A 73 -17.41 27.36 -11.46
CA TYR A 73 -17.63 28.77 -11.19
C TYR A 73 -16.65 29.57 -12.04
N LYS A 74 -17.18 30.51 -12.82
CA LYS A 74 -16.40 31.41 -13.66
C LYS A 74 -16.76 32.85 -13.34
N GLY A 75 -15.75 33.64 -13.03
CA GLY A 75 -15.87 35.09 -12.96
C GLY A 75 -15.10 35.72 -14.13
N THR A 76 -15.72 36.61 -14.88
CA THR A 76 -15.10 37.34 -15.99
C THR A 76 -15.22 38.83 -15.72
N VAL A 77 -14.14 39.58 -15.94
CA VAL A 77 -14.16 41.04 -15.91
C VAL A 77 -13.94 41.50 -17.36
N ASP A 78 -14.96 42.09 -17.95
CA ASP A 78 -14.92 42.53 -19.32
C ASP A 78 -14.81 44.05 -19.40
N ASN A 79 -13.93 44.49 -20.29
CA ASN A 79 -13.81 45.90 -20.68
C ASN A 79 -14.22 45.96 -22.16
N THR A 80 -15.33 46.62 -22.42
CA THR A 80 -15.85 46.75 -23.81
C THR A 80 -15.70 48.18 -24.26
N ASP A 81 -15.04 48.37 -25.38
CA ASP A 81 -14.99 49.65 -26.12
C ASP A 81 -15.49 49.36 -27.54
N SER A 82 -16.73 49.69 -27.80
CA SER A 82 -17.36 49.44 -29.12
C SER A 82 -17.93 50.71 -29.72
N LYS A 83 -17.70 50.92 -30.99
CA LYS A 83 -18.25 52.03 -31.78
C LYS A 83 -19.39 51.49 -32.68
N VAL A 84 -20.59 52.00 -32.43
CA VAL A 84 -21.74 51.67 -33.24
C VAL A 84 -21.62 52.39 -34.59
N ARG A 85 -21.37 51.63 -35.65
CA ARG A 85 -21.09 52.17 -36.97
C ARG A 85 -22.26 52.96 -37.59
N ALA A 86 -23.51 52.65 -37.17
CA ALA A 86 -24.72 53.28 -37.71
C ALA A 86 -24.99 54.70 -37.09
N THR A 87 -24.66 54.87 -35.78
CA THR A 87 -24.94 56.10 -35.06
C THR A 87 -23.71 56.91 -34.65
N GLY A 88 -22.53 56.31 -34.81
CA GLY A 88 -21.27 56.92 -34.37
C GLY A 88 -21.07 56.97 -32.85
N GLU A 89 -21.99 56.37 -32.11
CA GLU A 89 -21.99 56.33 -30.65
C GLU A 89 -20.90 55.41 -30.08
N HIS A 90 -20.13 55.91 -29.13
CA HIS A 90 -19.12 55.14 -28.41
C HIS A 90 -19.73 54.58 -27.14
N LEU A 91 -19.88 53.23 -27.10
CA LEU A 91 -20.20 52.52 -25.88
C LEU A 91 -18.87 52.06 -25.23
N LYS A 92 -18.54 52.64 -24.08
CA LYS A 92 -17.40 52.23 -23.30
C LYS A 92 -17.86 51.79 -21.92
N GLU A 93 -17.78 50.49 -21.70
CA GLU A 93 -18.08 49.86 -20.41
C GLU A 93 -16.78 49.26 -19.86
N ASN A 94 -16.36 49.70 -18.67
CA ASN A 94 -15.16 49.23 -18.03
C ASN A 94 -15.55 48.49 -16.72
N GLY A 95 -14.95 47.31 -16.52
CA GLY A 95 -15.07 46.60 -15.26
C GLY A 95 -16.43 45.87 -15.06
N VAL A 96 -17.07 45.51 -16.15
CA VAL A 96 -18.27 44.65 -16.05
C VAL A 96 -17.88 43.29 -15.53
N PHE A 97 -18.37 42.95 -14.35
CA PHE A 97 -18.09 41.68 -13.71
C PHE A 97 -19.25 40.71 -13.90
N ASP A 98 -19.01 39.71 -14.71
CA ASP A 98 -19.94 38.58 -14.93
C ASP A 98 -19.55 37.35 -14.13
N GLN A 99 -20.55 36.77 -13.51
CA GLN A 99 -20.39 35.50 -12.76
C GLN A 99 -21.30 34.44 -13.34
N ALA A 100 -20.74 33.26 -13.59
CA ALA A 100 -21.50 32.11 -14.00
C ALA A 100 -21.16 30.91 -13.10
N MET A 101 -22.18 30.28 -12.54
CA MET A 101 -22.06 29.03 -11.82
C MET A 101 -22.85 27.95 -12.55
N ASN A 102 -22.18 26.88 -12.92
CA ASN A 102 -22.79 25.72 -13.54
C ASN A 102 -22.62 24.51 -12.65
N VAL A 103 -23.70 23.80 -12.39
CA VAL A 103 -23.71 22.53 -11.66
C VAL A 103 -24.44 21.53 -12.55
N GLY A 104 -23.81 20.39 -12.80
CA GLY A 104 -24.36 19.36 -13.69
C GLY A 104 -24.13 17.97 -13.14
N LEU A 105 -25.07 17.09 -13.41
CA LEU A 105 -24.96 15.65 -13.19
C LEU A 105 -24.94 14.97 -14.58
N ASN A 106 -23.87 14.18 -14.84
CA ASN A 106 -23.74 13.43 -16.07
C ASN A 106 -23.78 11.94 -15.75
N LEU A 107 -24.72 11.23 -16.35
CA LEU A 107 -24.83 9.78 -16.29
C LEU A 107 -24.37 9.19 -17.63
N ASN A 108 -23.31 8.39 -17.60
CA ASN A 108 -22.82 7.67 -18.77
C ASN A 108 -22.98 6.17 -18.56
N TRP A 109 -23.69 5.53 -19.47
CA TRP A 109 -23.91 4.10 -19.44
C TRP A 109 -23.74 3.48 -20.82
N THR A 110 -22.77 2.57 -20.94
CA THR A 110 -22.57 1.80 -22.16
C THR A 110 -23.44 0.56 -22.11
N ILE A 111 -24.50 0.52 -22.89
CA ILE A 111 -25.46 -0.59 -22.93
C ILE A 111 -24.91 -1.75 -23.76
N PHE A 112 -24.22 -1.46 -24.84
CA PHE A 112 -23.60 -2.46 -25.71
C PHE A 112 -22.33 -1.91 -26.36
N ASP A 113 -21.25 -2.71 -26.34
CA ASP A 113 -19.93 -2.35 -26.87
C ASP A 113 -19.26 -3.50 -27.66
N GLY A 114 -20.08 -4.40 -28.21
CA GLY A 114 -19.56 -5.55 -28.94
C GLY A 114 -18.87 -6.60 -28.07
N PHE A 115 -19.33 -6.80 -26.83
CA PHE A 115 -18.79 -7.74 -25.83
C PHE A 115 -17.42 -7.36 -25.21
N ASN A 116 -16.94 -6.16 -25.47
CA ASN A 116 -15.67 -5.70 -24.91
C ASN A 116 -15.72 -5.63 -23.37
N ILE A 117 -16.83 -5.14 -22.78
CA ILE A 117 -17.06 -5.12 -21.32
C ILE A 117 -16.98 -6.55 -20.74
N THR A 118 -17.57 -7.54 -21.42
CA THR A 118 -17.52 -8.94 -21.01
C THR A 118 -16.10 -9.48 -21.01
N ALA A 119 -15.36 -9.23 -22.09
CA ALA A 119 -13.96 -9.63 -22.20
C ALA A 119 -13.09 -8.93 -21.15
N ASN A 120 -13.34 -7.64 -20.88
CA ASN A 120 -12.64 -6.89 -19.85
C ASN A 120 -12.90 -7.47 -18.44
N TYR A 121 -14.14 -7.86 -18.13
CA TYR A 121 -14.45 -8.52 -16.86
C TYR A 121 -13.69 -9.84 -16.69
N GLN A 122 -13.66 -10.67 -17.74
CA GLN A 122 -12.88 -11.91 -17.73
C GLN A 122 -11.38 -11.63 -17.53
N ARG A 123 -10.84 -10.64 -18.22
CA ARG A 123 -9.45 -10.19 -18.04
C ARG A 123 -9.17 -9.78 -16.59
N LEU A 124 -10.06 -9.01 -15.96
CA LEU A 124 -9.91 -8.61 -14.56
C LEU A 124 -9.94 -9.80 -13.61
N LYS A 125 -10.78 -10.81 -13.90
CA LYS A 125 -10.82 -12.07 -13.14
C LYS A 125 -9.54 -12.88 -13.28
N GLU A 126 -8.94 -12.92 -14.46
CA GLU A 126 -7.65 -13.58 -14.66
C GLU A 126 -6.50 -12.83 -13.96
N LEU A 127 -6.55 -11.48 -13.91
CA LEU A 127 -5.59 -10.68 -13.13
C LEU A 127 -5.72 -10.93 -11.62
N GLU A 128 -6.93 -11.15 -11.10
CA GLU A 128 -7.16 -11.59 -9.71
C GLU A 128 -6.47 -12.92 -9.44
N ARG A 129 -6.69 -13.94 -10.30
CA ARG A 129 -6.04 -15.27 -10.19
C ARG A 129 -4.51 -15.19 -10.31
N GLN A 130 -4.02 -14.32 -11.17
CA GLN A 130 -2.59 -14.05 -11.28
C GLN A 130 -2.03 -13.47 -9.97
N GLY A 131 -2.75 -12.53 -9.34
CA GLY A 131 -2.38 -11.97 -8.03
C GLY A 131 -2.28 -13.05 -6.94
N GLU A 132 -3.27 -13.94 -6.85
CA GLU A 132 -3.25 -15.08 -5.92
C GLU A 132 -2.04 -16.01 -6.17
N THR A 133 -1.76 -16.30 -7.44
CA THR A 133 -0.63 -17.14 -7.82
C THR A 133 0.71 -16.49 -7.46
N ASN A 134 0.85 -15.20 -7.71
CA ASN A 134 2.07 -14.44 -7.37
C ASN A 134 2.31 -14.42 -5.85
N THR A 135 1.25 -14.27 -5.05
CA THR A 135 1.35 -14.34 -3.59
C THR A 135 1.81 -15.71 -3.13
N ARG A 136 1.29 -16.77 -3.75
CA ARG A 136 1.71 -18.14 -3.45
C ARG A 136 3.19 -18.37 -3.78
N ILE A 137 3.66 -17.92 -4.95
CA ILE A 137 5.07 -17.99 -5.34
C ILE A 137 5.93 -17.25 -4.31
N ALA A 138 5.54 -16.02 -3.93
CA ALA A 138 6.30 -15.23 -2.96
C ALA A 138 6.37 -15.91 -1.57
N VAL A 139 5.33 -16.62 -1.15
CA VAL A 139 5.34 -17.42 0.09
C VAL A 139 6.30 -18.60 -0.03
N GLU A 140 6.25 -19.35 -1.13
CA GLU A 140 7.11 -20.52 -1.37
C GLU A 140 8.60 -20.10 -1.44
N ASP A 141 8.90 -19.01 -2.15
CA ASP A 141 10.26 -18.45 -2.24
C ASP A 141 10.76 -17.98 -0.87
N LEU A 142 9.91 -17.32 -0.09
CA LEU A 142 10.29 -16.88 1.26
C LEU A 142 10.62 -18.06 2.17
N ILE A 143 9.82 -19.14 2.11
CA ILE A 143 10.06 -20.36 2.88
C ILE A 143 11.42 -20.98 2.48
N ALA A 144 11.67 -21.09 1.17
CA ALA A 144 12.93 -21.65 0.66
C ALA A 144 14.14 -20.81 1.10
N ASN A 145 14.05 -19.49 0.99
CA ASN A 145 15.11 -18.58 1.40
C ASN A 145 15.41 -18.64 2.90
N ILE A 146 14.35 -18.61 3.74
CA ILE A 146 14.54 -18.72 5.21
C ILE A 146 15.18 -20.06 5.57
N ALA A 147 14.75 -21.16 4.94
CA ALA A 147 15.32 -22.46 5.19
C ALA A 147 16.80 -22.52 4.78
N ALA A 148 17.15 -22.00 3.61
CA ALA A 148 18.53 -21.93 3.15
C ALA A 148 19.41 -21.11 4.11
N GLU A 149 18.97 -19.93 4.51
CA GLU A 149 19.73 -19.08 5.44
C GLU A 149 19.83 -19.69 6.85
N TYR A 150 18.81 -20.39 7.31
CA TYR A 150 18.88 -21.10 8.58
C TYR A 150 19.94 -22.21 8.58
N TYR A 151 20.03 -22.99 7.50
CA TYR A 151 21.08 -24.03 7.38
C TYR A 151 22.48 -23.42 7.17
N ASN A 152 22.60 -22.33 6.44
CA ASN A 152 23.84 -21.55 6.34
C ASN A 152 24.30 -21.07 7.73
N TYR A 153 23.41 -20.54 8.52
CA TYR A 153 23.72 -20.15 9.91
C TYR A 153 24.21 -21.33 10.73
N LEU A 154 23.55 -22.49 10.67
CA LEU A 154 23.98 -23.69 11.39
C LEU A 154 25.38 -24.14 10.94
N GLN A 155 25.66 -24.13 9.64
CA GLN A 155 26.99 -24.46 9.10
C GLN A 155 28.07 -23.52 9.65
N HIS A 156 27.82 -22.22 9.65
CA HIS A 156 28.76 -21.25 10.21
C HIS A 156 28.97 -21.44 11.73
N LYS A 157 27.94 -21.75 12.48
CA LYS A 157 28.02 -22.05 13.91
C LYS A 157 28.88 -23.28 14.19
N ILE A 158 28.69 -24.36 13.41
CA ILE A 158 29.51 -25.58 13.54
C ILE A 158 30.98 -25.26 13.19
N ARG A 159 31.22 -24.54 12.07
CA ARG A 159 32.56 -24.13 11.66
C ARG A 159 33.27 -23.30 12.72
N LEU A 160 32.58 -22.36 13.32
CA LEU A 160 33.12 -21.54 14.43
C LEU A 160 33.51 -22.41 15.63
N ASN A 161 32.69 -23.40 16.01
CA ASN A 161 33.03 -24.31 17.11
C ASN A 161 34.25 -25.17 16.77
N ASN A 162 34.35 -25.64 15.54
CA ASN A 162 35.52 -26.40 15.10
C ASN A 162 36.83 -25.57 15.14
N PHE A 163 36.76 -24.30 14.75
CA PHE A 163 37.90 -23.39 14.86
C PHE A 163 38.27 -23.13 16.32
N ARG A 164 37.31 -22.92 17.20
CA ARG A 164 37.55 -22.73 18.65
C ARG A 164 38.23 -23.97 19.24
N TYR A 165 37.78 -25.17 18.86
CA TYR A 165 38.39 -26.42 19.29
C TYR A 165 39.83 -26.57 18.76
N ALA A 166 40.09 -26.27 17.50
CA ALA A 166 41.42 -26.31 16.90
C ALA A 166 42.39 -25.33 17.61
N VAL A 167 41.95 -24.14 17.95
CA VAL A 167 42.74 -23.15 18.71
C VAL A 167 43.03 -23.66 20.12
N SER A 168 42.06 -24.27 20.84
CA SER A 168 42.32 -24.82 22.17
C SER A 168 43.33 -25.93 22.14
N LEU A 169 43.24 -26.84 21.16
CA LEU A 169 44.17 -27.93 20.97
C LEU A 169 45.62 -27.43 20.64
N SER A 170 45.71 -26.38 19.83
CA SER A 170 47.03 -25.77 19.51
C SER A 170 47.65 -25.10 20.72
N LYS A 171 46.86 -24.51 21.62
CA LYS A 171 47.34 -23.93 22.90
C LYS A 171 47.84 -24.99 23.90
N GLU A 172 47.26 -26.19 23.89
CA GLU A 172 47.66 -27.28 24.76
C GLU A 172 48.97 -27.97 24.26
N ARG A 173 49.34 -27.76 23.00
CA ARG A 173 50.57 -28.33 22.41
C ARG A 173 51.78 -27.41 22.51
N LEU A 174 51.58 -26.16 22.90
CA LEU A 174 52.64 -25.17 23.15
C LEU A 174 53.07 -25.21 24.63
#